data_c0e04407ca694cff68e29cdfaf24590f
#
_entry.id   c0e04407ca694cff68e29cdfaf24590f
#
_cell.length_a   1.000
_cell.length_b   1.000
_cell.length_c   1.000
_cell.angle_alpha   90.00
_cell.angle_beta   90.00
_cell.angle_gamma   90.00
#
_symmetry.space_group_name_H-M   'P 1'
#
loop_
_entity.id
_entity.type
_entity.pdbx_description
1 polymer ?
#
loop_
_entity_poly.entity_id
_entity_poly.type
_entity_poly.pdbx_seq_one_letter_code
_entity_poly.pdbx_strand_id
1 'polypeptide(L)'
;PSWDYQFIANLPKTVLIVLAINIFIVFLIYMAASTKLLKSIKPITDGIQALHTGQPVVLKEKGVLSEIAANINQTSEVLQSQNYQLKKKETARANWIAGVSHDIRTPLSMVMGYAGQLESSKQLPEEERQKAAVIVKQSQRMKNLINDLNLASKLEYNMQPTHIEQVNVISAVRQVVVDFINLDISGKYPIEWLTDSDLNTLIINADTDLIKRAVSNLIQNSINHNAEGCTIYVAVKECNRSSNIVVSDNGVGATDEQIDKLNHSPHYMVCDENTSEQRHGLGLLLVKQIAAAHKGTVEIRHSEYGGLEVEIDLPL
;
A
#
# COMPACT_ATOMS: atom_id res chain seq x y z
N PRO A 1 44.41 26.57 -81.81
CA PRO A 1 43.15 26.55 -81.08
C PRO A 1 43.11 27.79 -80.21
N SER A 2 42.51 28.90 -80.78
CA SER A 2 42.24 30.12 -80.00
C SER A 2 41.08 29.82 -79.07
N TRP A 3 41.37 29.68 -77.76
CA TRP A 3 40.31 29.62 -76.77
C TRP A 3 39.57 30.96 -76.73
N ASP A 4 38.25 30.91 -76.86
CA ASP A 4 37.42 32.11 -76.88
C ASP A 4 37.65 32.88 -75.54
N TYR A 5 38.18 34.11 -75.68
CA TYR A 5 38.53 34.95 -74.50
C TYR A 5 37.33 35.15 -73.54
N GLN A 6 36.12 35.18 -74.09
CA GLN A 6 34.89 35.25 -73.34
C GLN A 6 34.63 34.01 -72.47
N PHE A 7 35.03 32.81 -72.96
CA PHE A 7 34.94 31.57 -72.19
C PHE A 7 35.86 31.58 -70.96
N ILE A 8 37.11 32.00 -71.15
CA ILE A 8 38.11 32.09 -70.11
C ILE A 8 37.71 33.16 -69.05
N ALA A 9 37.19 34.32 -69.48
CA ALA A 9 36.75 35.41 -68.62
C ALA A 9 35.53 35.03 -67.76
N ASN A 10 34.65 34.14 -68.25
CA ASN A 10 33.46 33.68 -67.55
C ASN A 10 33.69 32.39 -66.74
N LEU A 11 34.82 31.71 -66.90
CA LEU A 11 35.15 30.47 -66.20
C LEU A 11 35.04 30.58 -64.72
N PRO A 12 35.51 31.63 -64.00
CA PRO A 12 35.36 31.77 -62.58
C PRO A 12 33.89 31.90 -62.11
N LYS A 13 33.07 32.59 -62.92
CA LYS A 13 31.63 32.75 -62.65
C LYS A 13 30.87 31.44 -62.81
N THR A 14 31.16 30.66 -63.83
CA THR A 14 30.53 29.34 -64.03
C THR A 14 30.93 28.35 -62.95
N VAL A 15 32.19 28.31 -62.53
CA VAL A 15 32.67 27.51 -61.46
C VAL A 15 31.95 27.88 -60.14
N LEU A 16 31.79 29.17 -59.84
CA LEU A 16 31.13 29.68 -58.69
C LEU A 16 29.63 29.31 -58.64
N ILE A 17 28.95 29.39 -59.81
CA ILE A 17 27.55 28.98 -59.95
C ILE A 17 27.39 27.47 -59.75
N VAL A 18 28.26 26.65 -60.30
CA VAL A 18 28.23 25.19 -60.15
C VAL A 18 28.49 24.82 -58.70
N LEU A 19 29.43 25.49 -57.99
CA LEU A 19 29.70 25.27 -56.58
C LEU A 19 28.51 25.67 -55.74
N ALA A 20 27.85 26.81 -56.02
CA ALA A 20 26.63 27.23 -55.31
C ALA A 20 25.47 26.25 -55.47
N ILE A 21 25.29 25.72 -56.72
CA ILE A 21 24.29 24.70 -56.99
C ILE A 21 24.58 23.40 -56.21
N ASN A 22 25.84 22.94 -56.15
CA ASN A 22 26.23 21.77 -55.39
C ASN A 22 25.98 21.95 -53.89
N ILE A 23 26.36 23.10 -53.32
CA ILE A 23 26.11 23.41 -51.91
C ILE A 23 24.59 23.39 -51.64
N PHE A 24 23.79 23.97 -52.51
CA PHE A 24 22.34 23.99 -52.38
C PHE A 24 21.72 22.58 -52.42
N ILE A 25 22.19 21.74 -53.35
CA ILE A 25 21.73 20.32 -53.43
C ILE A 25 22.10 19.56 -52.18
N VAL A 26 23.35 19.70 -51.67
CA VAL A 26 23.80 19.07 -50.44
C VAL A 26 22.95 19.54 -49.24
N PHE A 27 22.65 20.84 -49.20
CA PHE A 27 21.77 21.40 -48.14
C PHE A 27 20.35 20.82 -48.20
N LEU A 28 19.75 20.68 -49.40
CA LEU A 28 18.43 20.07 -49.57
C LEU A 28 18.42 18.59 -49.12
N ILE A 29 19.44 17.82 -49.51
CA ILE A 29 19.58 16.42 -49.12
C ILE A 29 19.72 16.31 -47.58
N TYR A 30 20.56 17.16 -46.98
CA TYR A 30 20.74 17.20 -45.54
C TYR A 30 19.44 17.55 -44.81
N MET A 31 18.71 18.54 -45.27
CA MET A 31 17.43 18.95 -44.69
C MET A 31 16.36 17.85 -44.79
N ALA A 32 16.27 17.18 -45.96
CA ALA A 32 15.36 16.04 -46.14
C ALA A 32 15.71 14.84 -45.24
N ALA A 33 17.00 14.52 -45.12
CA ALA A 33 17.47 13.45 -44.27
C ALA A 33 17.23 13.74 -42.76
N SER A 34 17.54 14.98 -42.33
CA SER A 34 17.34 15.43 -40.95
C SER A 34 15.87 15.39 -40.52
N THR A 35 14.97 15.91 -41.37
CA THR A 35 13.53 15.90 -41.09
C THR A 35 12.96 14.49 -41.03
N LYS A 36 13.43 13.58 -41.88
CA LYS A 36 13.02 12.17 -41.85
C LYS A 36 13.52 11.46 -40.57
N LEU A 37 14.75 11.75 -40.15
CA LEU A 37 15.33 11.19 -38.94
C LEU A 37 14.58 11.68 -37.69
N LEU A 38 14.36 12.99 -37.56
CA LEU A 38 13.62 13.57 -36.43
C LEU A 38 12.19 13.02 -36.31
N LYS A 39 11.49 12.84 -37.44
CA LYS A 39 10.15 12.21 -37.46
C LYS A 39 10.18 10.75 -37.03
N SER A 40 11.30 10.04 -37.18
CA SER A 40 11.45 8.65 -36.78
C SER A 40 11.83 8.49 -35.27
N ILE A 41 12.51 9.49 -34.70
CA ILE A 41 12.94 9.45 -33.30
C ILE A 41 11.78 9.70 -32.32
N LYS A 42 10.91 10.66 -32.64
CA LYS A 42 9.82 11.05 -31.75
C LYS A 42 8.94 9.87 -31.29
N PRO A 43 8.41 8.99 -32.15
CA PRO A 43 7.60 7.84 -31.75
C PRO A 43 8.36 6.87 -30.80
N ILE A 44 9.68 6.75 -30.99
CA ILE A 44 10.53 5.90 -30.15
C ILE A 44 10.64 6.49 -28.73
N THR A 45 10.90 7.79 -28.63
CA THR A 45 10.98 8.48 -27.33
C THR A 45 9.63 8.42 -26.60
N ASP A 46 8.53 8.69 -27.31
CA ASP A 46 7.17 8.60 -26.78
C ASP A 46 6.85 7.15 -26.31
N GLY A 47 7.30 6.14 -27.09
CA GLY A 47 7.17 4.74 -26.73
C GLY A 47 7.94 4.34 -25.49
N ILE A 48 9.19 4.79 -25.34
CA ILE A 48 9.99 4.55 -24.12
C ILE A 48 9.33 5.19 -22.90
N GLN A 49 8.81 6.40 -23.04
CA GLN A 49 8.10 7.08 -21.96
C GLN A 49 6.80 6.36 -21.59
N ALA A 50 6.06 5.83 -22.56
CA ALA A 50 4.86 5.04 -22.34
C ALA A 50 5.19 3.71 -21.62
N LEU A 51 6.31 3.05 -21.96
CA LEU A 51 6.78 1.86 -21.25
C LEU A 51 7.07 2.16 -19.76
N HIS A 52 7.68 3.30 -19.48
CA HIS A 52 7.95 3.71 -18.09
C HIS A 52 6.66 3.87 -17.28
N THR A 53 5.58 4.30 -17.90
CA THR A 53 4.25 4.43 -17.24
C THR A 53 3.44 3.13 -17.24
N GLY A 54 4.03 2.01 -17.69
CA GLY A 54 3.37 0.70 -17.75
C GLY A 54 2.31 0.56 -18.85
N GLN A 55 2.24 1.50 -19.78
CA GLN A 55 1.29 1.45 -20.89
C GLN A 55 1.78 0.53 -22.00
N PRO A 56 0.87 -0.21 -22.68
CA PRO A 56 1.25 -1.03 -23.83
C PRO A 56 1.74 -0.15 -24.99
N VAL A 57 2.85 -0.55 -25.60
CA VAL A 57 3.47 0.16 -26.70
C VAL A 57 3.50 -0.72 -27.92
N VAL A 58 3.05 -0.18 -29.07
CA VAL A 58 3.15 -0.81 -30.38
C VAL A 58 3.67 0.23 -31.39
N LEU A 59 4.94 0.13 -31.74
CA LEU A 59 5.61 0.99 -32.70
C LEU A 59 5.62 0.35 -34.08
N LYS A 60 5.57 1.17 -35.15
CA LYS A 60 5.72 0.69 -36.53
C LYS A 60 7.18 0.34 -36.82
N GLU A 61 7.45 -0.91 -37.15
CA GLU A 61 8.78 -1.44 -37.46
C GLU A 61 9.16 -1.13 -38.92
N LYS A 62 9.36 0.18 -39.25
CA LYS A 62 9.72 0.63 -40.59
C LYS A 62 10.80 1.71 -40.55
N GLY A 63 11.69 1.68 -41.52
CA GLY A 63 12.73 2.69 -41.70
C GLY A 63 14.02 2.40 -40.94
N VAL A 64 14.85 3.44 -40.79
CA VAL A 64 16.22 3.31 -40.21
C VAL A 64 16.23 2.80 -38.76
N LEU A 65 15.16 3.03 -38.00
CA LEU A 65 15.05 2.67 -36.61
C LEU A 65 14.11 1.48 -36.36
N SER A 66 13.85 0.66 -37.42
CA SER A 66 12.95 -0.50 -37.31
C SER A 66 13.37 -1.52 -36.26
N GLU A 67 14.66 -1.79 -36.10
CA GLU A 67 15.21 -2.72 -35.15
C GLU A 67 14.99 -2.22 -33.71
N ILE A 68 15.16 -0.92 -33.46
CA ILE A 68 14.87 -0.31 -32.16
C ILE A 68 13.38 -0.39 -31.87
N ALA A 69 12.52 -0.11 -32.84
CA ALA A 69 11.07 -0.23 -32.67
C ALA A 69 10.65 -1.67 -32.37
N ALA A 70 11.24 -2.67 -33.05
CA ALA A 70 11.00 -4.08 -32.75
C ALA A 70 11.42 -4.47 -31.32
N ASN A 71 12.59 -4.04 -30.88
CA ASN A 71 13.08 -4.29 -29.52
C ASN A 71 12.18 -3.65 -28.46
N ILE A 72 11.66 -2.45 -28.72
CA ILE A 72 10.70 -1.79 -27.82
C ILE A 72 9.37 -2.54 -27.78
N ASN A 73 8.86 -2.98 -28.93
CA ASN A 73 7.65 -3.79 -29.02
C ASN A 73 7.80 -5.10 -28.23
N GLN A 74 8.90 -5.82 -28.45
CA GLN A 74 9.22 -7.05 -27.73
C GLN A 74 9.33 -6.83 -26.21
N THR A 75 10.00 -5.75 -25.79
CA THR A 75 10.09 -5.38 -24.37
C THR A 75 8.72 -5.08 -23.79
N SER A 76 7.87 -4.37 -24.55
CA SER A 76 6.47 -4.10 -24.16
C SER A 76 5.67 -5.38 -23.92
N GLU A 77 5.77 -6.34 -24.85
CA GLU A 77 5.09 -7.64 -24.73
C GLU A 77 5.58 -8.44 -23.50
N VAL A 78 6.90 -8.47 -23.27
CA VAL A 78 7.49 -9.15 -22.10
C VAL A 78 7.01 -8.51 -20.81
N LEU A 79 7.02 -7.17 -20.69
CA LEU A 79 6.54 -6.44 -19.53
C LEU A 79 5.04 -6.69 -19.27
N GLN A 80 4.22 -6.66 -20.31
CA GLN A 80 2.80 -6.97 -20.20
C GLN A 80 2.56 -8.39 -19.73
N SER A 81 3.29 -9.36 -20.31
CA SER A 81 3.21 -10.76 -19.91
C SER A 81 3.61 -10.95 -18.44
N GLN A 82 4.70 -10.32 -18.01
CA GLN A 82 5.16 -10.37 -16.61
C GLN A 82 4.13 -9.75 -15.67
N ASN A 83 3.59 -8.57 -15.99
CA ASN A 83 2.56 -7.91 -15.20
C ASN A 83 1.28 -8.76 -15.10
N TYR A 84 0.86 -9.38 -16.20
CA TYR A 84 -0.27 -10.30 -16.21
C TYR A 84 -0.03 -11.53 -15.31
N GLN A 85 1.16 -12.15 -15.40
CA GLN A 85 1.52 -13.31 -14.56
C GLN A 85 1.62 -12.92 -13.07
N LEU A 86 2.16 -11.75 -12.77
CA LEU A 86 2.23 -11.23 -11.42
C LEU A 86 0.81 -11.06 -10.85
N LYS A 87 -0.06 -10.34 -11.56
CA LYS A 87 -1.45 -10.12 -11.15
C LYS A 87 -2.23 -11.43 -11.00
N LYS A 88 -1.97 -12.42 -11.87
CA LYS A 88 -2.57 -13.76 -11.74
C LYS A 88 -2.12 -14.48 -10.48
N LYS A 89 -0.82 -14.41 -10.13
CA LYS A 89 -0.27 -14.98 -8.89
C LYS A 89 -0.84 -14.31 -7.65
N GLU A 90 -0.94 -12.99 -7.65
CA GLU A 90 -1.54 -12.21 -6.57
C GLU A 90 -3.01 -12.59 -6.36
N THR A 91 -3.81 -12.63 -7.43
CA THR A 91 -5.20 -13.06 -7.36
C THR A 91 -5.34 -14.49 -6.84
N ALA A 92 -4.50 -15.41 -7.31
CA ALA A 92 -4.51 -16.80 -6.85
C ALA A 92 -4.17 -16.90 -5.36
N ARG A 93 -3.19 -16.11 -4.87
CA ARG A 93 -2.82 -16.05 -3.46
C ARG A 93 -3.94 -15.53 -2.58
N ALA A 94 -4.59 -14.43 -2.98
CA ALA A 94 -5.72 -13.86 -2.24
C ALA A 94 -6.92 -14.84 -2.19
N ASN A 95 -7.24 -15.49 -3.31
CA ASN A 95 -8.29 -16.51 -3.36
C ASN A 95 -7.95 -17.74 -2.50
N TRP A 96 -6.70 -18.17 -2.49
CA TRP A 96 -6.24 -19.26 -1.63
C TRP A 96 -6.40 -18.91 -0.14
N ILE A 97 -5.97 -17.71 0.28
CA ILE A 97 -6.15 -17.24 1.66
C ILE A 97 -7.64 -17.18 2.03
N ALA A 98 -8.49 -16.69 1.12
CA ALA A 98 -9.94 -16.64 1.34
C ALA A 98 -10.54 -18.04 1.50
N GLY A 99 -10.14 -19.01 0.66
CA GLY A 99 -10.56 -20.41 0.73
C GLY A 99 -10.14 -21.06 2.05
N VAL A 100 -8.86 -20.98 2.41
CA VAL A 100 -8.33 -21.51 3.67
C VAL A 100 -9.04 -20.87 4.88
N SER A 101 -9.28 -19.55 4.81
CA SER A 101 -10.00 -18.82 5.88
C SER A 101 -11.43 -19.34 6.08
N HIS A 102 -12.12 -19.68 4.99
CA HIS A 102 -13.45 -20.29 5.03
C HIS A 102 -13.40 -21.69 5.64
N ASP A 103 -12.46 -22.51 5.19
CA ASP A 103 -12.36 -23.93 5.61
C ASP A 103 -11.93 -24.07 7.08
N ILE A 104 -11.16 -23.09 7.62
CA ILE A 104 -10.84 -23.07 9.05
C ILE A 104 -12.00 -22.51 9.89
N ARG A 105 -12.79 -21.57 9.37
CA ARG A 105 -13.90 -20.96 10.13
C ARG A 105 -14.95 -21.99 10.54
N THR A 106 -15.23 -22.96 9.69
CA THR A 106 -16.26 -23.98 9.96
C THR A 106 -15.91 -24.87 11.17
N PRO A 107 -14.77 -25.58 11.23
CA PRO A 107 -14.39 -26.38 12.39
C PRO A 107 -14.19 -25.51 13.64
N LEU A 108 -13.67 -24.31 13.50
CA LEU A 108 -13.48 -23.37 14.62
C LEU A 108 -14.81 -22.95 15.26
N SER A 109 -15.85 -22.74 14.44
CA SER A 109 -17.19 -22.43 14.94
C SER A 109 -17.80 -23.59 15.71
N MET A 110 -17.52 -24.84 15.31
CA MET A 110 -17.96 -26.04 16.05
C MET A 110 -17.24 -26.14 17.39
N VAL A 111 -15.91 -25.94 17.40
CA VAL A 111 -15.13 -25.93 18.67
C VAL A 111 -15.65 -24.86 19.62
N MET A 112 -15.89 -23.65 19.12
CA MET A 112 -16.48 -22.56 19.92
C MET A 112 -17.86 -22.92 20.46
N GLY A 113 -18.71 -23.53 19.63
CA GLY A 113 -20.05 -23.93 20.03
C GLY A 113 -20.05 -24.98 21.14
N TYR A 114 -19.26 -26.04 21.01
CA TYR A 114 -19.14 -27.07 22.05
C TYR A 114 -18.50 -26.55 23.32
N ALA A 115 -17.42 -25.76 23.20
CA ALA A 115 -16.79 -25.16 24.37
C ALA A 115 -17.73 -24.19 25.11
N GLY A 116 -18.53 -23.39 24.38
CA GLY A 116 -19.54 -22.51 24.99
C GLY A 116 -20.66 -23.27 25.70
N GLN A 117 -21.06 -24.44 25.19
CA GLN A 117 -22.01 -25.32 25.89
C GLN A 117 -21.41 -25.88 27.22
N LEU A 118 -20.12 -26.28 27.18
CA LEU A 118 -19.42 -26.75 28.38
C LEU A 118 -19.25 -25.64 29.42
N GLU A 119 -18.86 -24.43 29.00
CA GLU A 119 -18.75 -23.23 29.82
C GLU A 119 -20.07 -22.91 30.55
N SER A 120 -21.17 -23.01 29.82
CA SER A 120 -22.53 -22.70 30.34
C SER A 120 -23.13 -23.82 31.16
N SER A 121 -22.53 -25.02 31.21
CA SER A 121 -23.08 -26.19 31.87
C SER A 121 -22.93 -26.10 33.38
N LYS A 122 -24.05 -26.04 34.11
CA LYS A 122 -24.08 -26.03 35.59
C LYS A 122 -23.72 -27.39 36.21
N GLN A 123 -23.64 -28.45 35.39
CA GLN A 123 -23.34 -29.81 35.88
C GLN A 123 -21.81 -30.07 35.95
N LEU A 124 -21.00 -29.22 35.29
CA LEU A 124 -19.56 -29.36 35.31
C LEU A 124 -18.93 -28.64 36.49
N PRO A 125 -17.81 -29.18 37.02
CA PRO A 125 -16.99 -28.49 38.01
C PRO A 125 -16.51 -27.14 37.47
N GLU A 126 -16.28 -26.17 38.36
CA GLU A 126 -15.82 -24.82 38.02
C GLU A 126 -14.52 -24.84 37.22
N GLU A 127 -13.57 -25.71 37.58
CA GLU A 127 -12.31 -25.87 36.88
C GLU A 127 -12.50 -26.25 35.40
N GLU A 128 -13.43 -27.16 35.10
CA GLU A 128 -13.72 -27.59 33.72
C GLU A 128 -14.43 -26.48 32.93
N ARG A 129 -15.31 -25.70 33.58
CA ARG A 129 -15.96 -24.54 32.94
C ARG A 129 -14.93 -23.44 32.62
N GLN A 130 -13.95 -23.20 33.51
CA GLN A 130 -12.85 -22.26 33.24
C GLN A 130 -11.97 -22.70 32.08
N LYS A 131 -11.66 -24.01 31.96
CA LYS A 131 -10.96 -24.57 30.77
C LYS A 131 -11.76 -24.32 29.51
N ALA A 132 -13.07 -24.57 29.54
CA ALA A 132 -13.96 -24.32 28.41
C ALA A 132 -13.99 -22.82 28.02
N ALA A 133 -14.06 -21.89 28.96
CA ALA A 133 -13.98 -20.46 28.73
C ALA A 133 -12.67 -20.05 28.04
N VAL A 134 -11.55 -20.64 28.42
CA VAL A 134 -10.25 -20.43 27.75
C VAL A 134 -10.31 -20.90 26.29
N ILE A 135 -10.91 -22.07 26.01
CA ILE A 135 -11.07 -22.57 24.65
C ILE A 135 -11.93 -21.61 23.82
N VAL A 136 -13.06 -21.13 24.35
CA VAL A 136 -13.92 -20.13 23.69
C VAL A 136 -13.12 -18.88 23.35
N LYS A 137 -12.40 -18.33 24.33
CA LYS A 137 -11.57 -17.12 24.17
C LYS A 137 -10.50 -17.29 23.10
N GLN A 138 -9.77 -18.42 23.10
CA GLN A 138 -8.73 -18.67 22.09
C GLN A 138 -9.32 -18.92 20.71
N SER A 139 -10.46 -19.59 20.62
CA SER A 139 -11.16 -19.81 19.36
C SER A 139 -11.67 -18.48 18.75
N GLN A 140 -12.20 -17.57 19.59
CA GLN A 140 -12.59 -16.23 19.14
C GLN A 140 -11.38 -15.44 18.64
N ARG A 141 -10.23 -15.54 19.34
CA ARG A 141 -8.97 -14.92 18.90
C ARG A 141 -8.53 -15.45 17.53
N MET A 142 -8.54 -16.76 17.32
CA MET A 142 -8.22 -17.37 16.02
C MET A 142 -9.16 -16.90 14.91
N LYS A 143 -10.46 -16.82 15.18
CA LYS A 143 -11.45 -16.30 14.23
C LYS A 143 -11.15 -14.88 13.81
N ASN A 144 -10.77 -14.01 14.75
CA ASN A 144 -10.41 -12.63 14.48
C ASN A 144 -9.15 -12.55 13.62
N LEU A 145 -8.10 -13.33 13.95
CA LEU A 145 -6.84 -13.38 13.18
C LEU A 145 -7.07 -13.83 11.73
N ILE A 146 -7.91 -14.84 11.52
CA ILE A 146 -8.28 -15.31 10.17
C ILE A 146 -9.01 -14.23 9.38
N ASN A 147 -9.93 -13.51 10.02
CA ASN A 147 -10.65 -12.41 9.38
C ASN A 147 -9.71 -11.26 9.04
N ASP A 148 -8.76 -10.93 9.93
CA ASP A 148 -7.76 -9.87 9.68
C ASP A 148 -6.82 -10.24 8.54
N LEU A 149 -6.34 -11.48 8.51
CA LEU A 149 -5.50 -11.99 7.41
C LEU A 149 -6.23 -11.94 6.05
N ASN A 150 -7.48 -12.35 6.02
CA ASN A 150 -8.30 -12.32 4.81
C ASN A 150 -8.54 -10.87 4.34
N LEU A 151 -8.86 -9.96 5.25
CA LEU A 151 -9.06 -8.56 4.92
C LEU A 151 -7.75 -7.89 4.45
N ALA A 152 -6.64 -8.09 5.18
CA ALA A 152 -5.34 -7.56 4.79
C ALA A 152 -4.92 -8.03 3.39
N SER A 153 -5.07 -9.34 3.11
CA SER A 153 -4.80 -9.90 1.79
C SER A 153 -5.67 -9.29 0.69
N LYS A 154 -6.96 -9.11 0.93
CA LYS A 154 -7.86 -8.50 -0.05
C LYS A 154 -7.53 -7.03 -0.33
N LEU A 155 -7.14 -6.26 0.69
CA LEU A 155 -6.73 -4.87 0.55
C LEU A 155 -5.39 -4.77 -0.20
N GLU A 156 -4.41 -5.63 0.14
CA GLU A 156 -3.10 -5.68 -0.52
C GLU A 156 -3.22 -5.86 -2.04
N TYR A 157 -4.14 -6.69 -2.48
CA TYR A 157 -4.33 -7.00 -3.91
C TYR A 157 -5.49 -6.22 -4.57
N ASN A 158 -6.00 -5.16 -3.92
CA ASN A 158 -7.13 -4.34 -4.40
C ASN A 158 -8.36 -5.19 -4.78
N MET A 159 -8.62 -6.27 -4.05
CA MET A 159 -9.77 -7.17 -4.24
C MET A 159 -10.96 -6.83 -3.33
N GLN A 160 -10.78 -5.92 -2.38
CA GLN A 160 -11.83 -5.42 -1.52
C GLN A 160 -12.36 -4.10 -2.09
N PRO A 161 -13.63 -4.01 -2.51
CA PRO A 161 -14.22 -2.73 -2.81
C PRO A 161 -14.28 -1.88 -1.52
N THR A 162 -13.70 -0.70 -1.55
CA THR A 162 -13.79 0.27 -0.45
C THR A 162 -15.03 1.14 -0.64
N HIS A 163 -15.82 1.32 0.40
CA HIS A 163 -16.99 2.21 0.40
C HIS A 163 -16.56 3.60 0.84
N ILE A 164 -15.92 4.33 -0.08
CA ILE A 164 -15.44 5.69 0.21
C ILE A 164 -16.63 6.65 0.27
N GLU A 165 -16.79 7.28 1.42
CA GLU A 165 -17.80 8.30 1.72
C GLU A 165 -17.19 9.48 2.49
N GLN A 166 -17.93 10.56 2.65
CA GLN A 166 -17.52 11.67 3.51
C GLN A 166 -17.73 11.29 4.98
N VAL A 167 -16.62 11.12 5.70
CA VAL A 167 -16.62 10.64 7.09
C VAL A 167 -16.07 11.72 8.01
N ASN A 168 -16.77 11.99 9.11
CA ASN A 168 -16.18 12.71 10.22
C ASN A 168 -15.29 11.74 11.02
N VAL A 169 -13.97 11.80 10.78
CA VAL A 169 -13.00 10.89 11.38
C VAL A 169 -12.98 11.00 12.90
N ILE A 170 -13.20 12.19 13.46
CA ILE A 170 -13.24 12.39 14.91
C ILE A 170 -14.39 11.58 15.54
N SER A 171 -15.58 11.65 14.94
CA SER A 171 -16.73 10.86 15.39
C SER A 171 -16.47 9.36 15.26
N ALA A 172 -15.89 8.92 14.14
CA ALA A 172 -15.60 7.50 13.91
C ALA A 172 -14.61 6.94 14.93
N VAL A 173 -13.51 7.68 15.20
CA VAL A 173 -12.49 7.27 16.17
C VAL A 173 -13.03 7.33 17.61
N ARG A 174 -13.77 8.40 17.95
CA ARG A 174 -14.39 8.54 19.27
C ARG A 174 -15.37 7.41 19.59
N GLN A 175 -16.12 6.94 18.60
CA GLN A 175 -17.01 5.78 18.75
C GLN A 175 -16.22 4.54 19.20
N VAL A 176 -15.09 4.25 18.54
CA VAL A 176 -14.23 3.11 18.91
C VAL A 176 -13.67 3.26 20.31
N VAL A 177 -13.21 4.45 20.69
CA VAL A 177 -12.70 4.73 22.05
C VAL A 177 -13.78 4.45 23.10
N VAL A 178 -15.00 4.95 22.88
CA VAL A 178 -16.15 4.72 23.79
C VAL A 178 -16.48 3.24 23.91
N ASP A 179 -16.45 2.50 22.78
CA ASP A 179 -16.72 1.06 22.80
C ASP A 179 -15.68 0.31 23.66
N PHE A 180 -14.39 0.66 23.56
CA PHE A 180 -13.34 0.05 24.39
C PHE A 180 -13.44 0.44 25.87
N ILE A 181 -13.73 1.71 26.19
CA ILE A 181 -13.94 2.17 27.58
C ILE A 181 -15.09 1.38 28.23
N ASN A 182 -16.18 1.16 27.52
CA ASN A 182 -17.34 0.39 28.01
C ASN A 182 -17.03 -1.11 28.20
N LEU A 183 -16.04 -1.66 27.50
CA LEU A 183 -15.62 -3.06 27.62
C LEU A 183 -14.62 -3.29 28.76
N ASP A 184 -13.84 -2.28 29.15
CA ASP A 184 -12.86 -2.39 30.23
C ASP A 184 -13.50 -2.15 31.60
N ILE A 185 -14.25 -3.13 32.09
CA ILE A 185 -14.88 -3.09 33.45
C ILE A 185 -13.84 -3.04 34.57
N SER A 186 -12.62 -3.52 34.29
CA SER A 186 -11.54 -3.62 35.29
C SER A 186 -10.77 -2.30 35.48
N GLY A 187 -10.88 -1.36 34.56
CA GLY A 187 -10.09 -0.12 34.52
C GLY A 187 -8.59 -0.35 34.33
N LYS A 188 -8.22 -1.50 33.78
CA LYS A 188 -6.83 -1.91 33.59
C LYS A 188 -6.16 -1.20 32.40
N TYR A 189 -6.97 -0.74 31.45
CA TYR A 189 -6.53 -0.08 30.22
C TYR A 189 -7.28 1.24 30.02
N PRO A 190 -7.04 2.25 30.89
CA PRO A 190 -7.68 3.55 30.72
C PRO A 190 -7.31 4.16 29.38
N ILE A 191 -8.29 4.76 28.70
CA ILE A 191 -8.08 5.44 27.41
C ILE A 191 -8.31 6.92 27.61
N GLU A 192 -7.30 7.73 27.27
CA GLU A 192 -7.34 9.19 27.29
C GLU A 192 -7.52 9.75 25.89
N TRP A 193 -8.52 10.62 25.72
CA TRP A 193 -8.81 11.31 24.48
C TRP A 193 -8.10 12.66 24.46
N LEU A 194 -7.10 12.81 23.58
CA LEU A 194 -6.22 14.00 23.51
C LEU A 194 -6.51 14.93 22.32
N THR A 195 -7.58 14.67 21.55
CA THR A 195 -7.97 15.58 20.45
C THR A 195 -8.36 16.94 21.01
N ASP A 196 -7.93 18.01 20.36
CA ASP A 196 -8.26 19.38 20.74
C ASP A 196 -9.78 19.54 20.87
N SER A 197 -10.23 20.21 21.95
CA SER A 197 -11.63 20.45 22.21
C SER A 197 -12.33 21.31 21.15
N ASP A 198 -11.55 22.15 20.46
CA ASP A 198 -12.06 23.03 19.40
C ASP A 198 -12.21 22.29 18.05
N LEU A 199 -11.55 21.15 17.88
CA LEU A 199 -11.63 20.31 16.68
C LEU A 199 -12.76 19.29 16.81
N ASN A 200 -13.98 19.70 16.46
CA ASN A 200 -15.18 18.85 16.58
C ASN A 200 -15.51 18.08 15.30
N THR A 201 -15.02 18.55 14.16
CA THR A 201 -15.36 17.97 12.85
C THR A 201 -14.14 17.99 11.93
N LEU A 202 -13.77 16.84 11.42
CA LEU A 202 -12.72 16.67 10.41
C LEU A 202 -13.24 15.67 9.36
N ILE A 203 -13.59 16.18 8.18
CA ILE A 203 -14.20 15.37 7.12
C ILE A 203 -13.12 14.90 6.15
N ILE A 204 -13.07 13.59 5.94
CA ILE A 204 -12.20 12.96 4.94
C ILE A 204 -13.03 12.04 4.03
N ASN A 205 -12.48 11.70 2.87
CA ASN A 205 -13.06 10.67 1.99
C ASN A 205 -12.49 9.30 2.39
N ALA A 206 -13.27 8.49 3.13
CA ALA A 206 -12.80 7.23 3.69
C ALA A 206 -13.91 6.19 3.80
N ASP A 207 -13.52 4.96 4.03
CA ASP A 207 -14.39 3.87 4.45
C ASP A 207 -14.45 3.83 5.99
N THR A 208 -15.62 4.18 6.53
CA THR A 208 -15.85 4.31 7.99
C THR A 208 -15.50 3.02 8.73
N ASP A 209 -15.88 1.87 8.20
CA ASP A 209 -15.67 0.58 8.86
C ASP A 209 -14.19 0.18 8.87
N LEU A 210 -13.47 0.48 7.79
CA LEU A 210 -12.03 0.25 7.72
C LEU A 210 -11.26 1.16 8.70
N ILE A 211 -11.63 2.44 8.78
CA ILE A 211 -11.00 3.36 9.76
C ILE A 211 -11.24 2.89 11.20
N LYS A 212 -12.49 2.58 11.55
CA LYS A 212 -12.81 2.01 12.88
C LYS A 212 -12.01 0.74 13.17
N ARG A 213 -11.84 -0.13 12.16
CA ARG A 213 -11.07 -1.36 12.29
C ARG A 213 -9.58 -1.09 12.51
N ALA A 214 -9.00 -0.12 11.81
CA ALA A 214 -7.61 0.28 12.01
C ALA A 214 -7.37 0.75 13.45
N VAL A 215 -8.20 1.67 13.95
CA VAL A 215 -8.10 2.18 15.32
C VAL A 215 -8.31 1.08 16.35
N SER A 216 -9.32 0.22 16.16
CA SER A 216 -9.56 -0.94 17.03
C SER A 216 -8.34 -1.86 17.11
N ASN A 217 -7.66 -2.11 15.99
CA ASN A 217 -6.45 -2.93 15.97
C ASN A 217 -5.30 -2.27 16.73
N LEU A 218 -5.14 -0.95 16.64
CA LEU A 218 -4.10 -0.24 17.38
C LEU A 218 -4.36 -0.29 18.90
N ILE A 219 -5.58 0.01 19.35
CA ILE A 219 -5.96 -0.09 20.78
C ILE A 219 -5.78 -1.54 21.27
N GLN A 220 -6.23 -2.53 20.49
CA GLN A 220 -6.08 -3.94 20.87
C GLN A 220 -4.61 -4.38 20.91
N ASN A 221 -3.73 -3.80 20.08
CA ASN A 221 -2.30 -4.05 20.15
C ASN A 221 -1.72 -3.55 21.47
N SER A 222 -2.04 -2.32 21.89
CA SER A 222 -1.60 -1.79 23.20
C SER A 222 -2.07 -2.68 24.36
N ILE A 223 -3.32 -3.16 24.34
CA ILE A 223 -3.85 -4.09 25.33
C ILE A 223 -3.09 -5.43 25.32
N ASN A 224 -2.86 -6.01 24.15
CA ASN A 224 -2.24 -7.34 24.03
C ASN A 224 -0.76 -7.35 24.42
N HIS A 225 -0.05 -6.25 24.20
CA HIS A 225 1.37 -6.15 24.50
C HIS A 225 1.68 -5.71 25.92
N ASN A 226 0.69 -5.21 26.65
CA ASN A 226 0.83 -4.71 28.02
C ASN A 226 -0.02 -5.51 29.00
N ALA A 227 0.37 -6.76 29.29
CA ALA A 227 -0.38 -7.68 30.14
C ALA A 227 -0.60 -7.14 31.57
N GLU A 228 0.29 -6.31 32.08
CA GLU A 228 0.17 -5.67 33.42
C GLU A 228 -0.77 -4.46 33.42
N GLY A 229 -1.20 -3.98 32.27
CA GLY A 229 -2.01 -2.78 32.07
C GLY A 229 -1.17 -1.63 31.50
N CYS A 230 -1.83 -0.68 30.86
CA CYS A 230 -1.23 0.56 30.37
C CYS A 230 -2.31 1.63 30.13
N THR A 231 -1.92 2.89 30.14
CA THR A 231 -2.77 3.97 29.66
C THR A 231 -2.60 4.12 28.15
N ILE A 232 -3.71 4.20 27.44
CA ILE A 232 -3.74 4.35 25.98
C ILE A 232 -4.19 5.78 25.67
N TYR A 233 -3.46 6.46 24.81
CA TYR A 233 -3.73 7.83 24.39
C TYR A 233 -4.18 7.82 22.95
N VAL A 234 -5.33 8.45 22.66
CA VAL A 234 -5.88 8.53 21.31
C VAL A 234 -6.13 9.98 20.93
N ALA A 235 -5.57 10.39 19.81
CA ALA A 235 -5.76 11.74 19.28
C ALA A 235 -6.11 11.71 17.79
N VAL A 236 -6.90 12.68 17.35
CA VAL A 236 -7.09 13.04 15.95
C VAL A 236 -6.64 14.48 15.78
N LYS A 237 -5.74 14.72 14.81
CA LYS A 237 -5.16 16.03 14.54
C LYS A 237 -5.34 16.37 13.06
N GLU A 238 -5.55 17.63 12.74
CA GLU A 238 -5.47 18.14 11.37
C GLU A 238 -4.06 18.68 11.13
N CYS A 239 -3.39 18.22 10.10
CA CYS A 239 -2.03 18.62 9.77
C CYS A 239 -1.87 18.80 8.25
N ASN A 240 -1.53 20.02 7.76
CA ASN A 240 -1.11 20.32 6.39
C ASN A 240 -1.92 19.65 5.24
N ARG A 241 -3.25 19.58 5.32
CA ARG A 241 -4.19 18.89 4.40
C ARG A 241 -4.26 17.37 4.60
N SER A 242 -3.91 16.86 5.77
CA SER A 242 -4.14 15.48 6.15
C SER A 242 -4.78 15.39 7.52
N SER A 243 -5.40 14.24 7.78
CA SER A 243 -5.94 13.86 9.08
C SER A 243 -5.01 12.83 9.70
N ASN A 244 -4.43 13.14 10.85
CA ASN A 244 -3.56 12.24 11.58
C ASN A 244 -4.31 11.61 12.74
N ILE A 245 -4.43 10.28 12.73
CA ILE A 245 -4.97 9.49 13.84
C ILE A 245 -3.78 8.92 14.58
N VAL A 246 -3.61 9.28 15.84
CA VAL A 246 -2.51 8.84 16.70
C VAL A 246 -3.05 7.95 17.80
N VAL A 247 -2.46 6.77 17.95
CA VAL A 247 -2.70 5.88 19.10
C VAL A 247 -1.35 5.59 19.72
N SER A 248 -1.19 5.93 20.98
CA SER A 248 0.04 5.70 21.76
C SER A 248 -0.25 5.08 23.11
N ASP A 249 0.74 4.49 23.73
CA ASP A 249 0.62 3.91 25.07
C ASP A 249 1.85 4.23 25.95
N ASN A 250 1.74 4.00 27.23
CA ASN A 250 2.84 4.11 28.21
C ASN A 250 3.38 2.74 28.64
N GLY A 251 3.20 1.72 27.79
CA GLY A 251 3.56 0.34 28.12
C GLY A 251 5.04 0.00 27.88
N VAL A 252 5.30 -1.27 27.55
CA VAL A 252 6.68 -1.78 27.41
C VAL A 252 7.43 -1.23 26.20
N GLY A 253 6.73 -0.64 25.22
CA GLY A 253 7.34 -0.09 24.00
C GLY A 253 7.99 -1.16 23.09
N ALA A 254 8.89 -0.69 22.23
CA ALA A 254 9.69 -1.53 21.33
C ALA A 254 11.12 -0.97 21.22
N THR A 255 12.09 -1.79 20.79
CA THR A 255 13.45 -1.30 20.54
C THR A 255 13.53 -0.54 19.23
N ASP A 256 14.58 0.31 19.06
CA ASP A 256 14.82 1.05 17.81
C ASP A 256 14.90 0.11 16.60
N GLU A 257 15.55 -1.05 16.75
CA GLU A 257 15.65 -2.07 15.70
C GLU A 257 14.29 -2.66 15.32
N GLN A 258 13.41 -2.88 16.32
CA GLN A 258 12.04 -3.37 16.08
C GLN A 258 11.21 -2.31 15.37
N ILE A 259 11.30 -1.04 15.79
CA ILE A 259 10.59 0.08 15.16
C ILE A 259 11.04 0.25 13.70
N ASP A 260 12.34 0.19 13.44
CA ASP A 260 12.87 0.27 12.08
C ASP A 260 12.35 -0.88 11.19
N LYS A 261 12.38 -2.11 11.70
CA LYS A 261 11.80 -3.26 11.01
C LYS A 261 10.29 -3.11 10.79
N LEU A 262 9.56 -2.65 11.80
CA LEU A 262 8.12 -2.41 11.69
C LEU A 262 7.81 -1.35 10.63
N ASN A 263 8.59 -0.29 10.49
CA ASN A 263 8.38 0.76 9.48
C ASN A 263 8.73 0.28 8.06
N HIS A 264 9.86 -0.39 7.87
CA HIS A 264 10.42 -0.67 6.54
C HIS A 264 10.06 -2.05 5.97
N SER A 265 9.67 -3.02 6.80
CA SER A 265 9.35 -4.36 6.31
C SER A 265 7.85 -4.51 6.01
N PRO A 266 7.46 -4.75 4.74
CA PRO A 266 6.05 -4.83 4.34
C PRO A 266 5.28 -5.98 5.02
N HIS A 267 5.98 -7.06 5.38
CA HIS A 267 5.40 -8.28 5.96
C HIS A 267 6.15 -8.73 7.22
N TYR A 268 6.70 -7.78 7.99
CA TYR A 268 7.40 -8.13 9.20
C TYR A 268 6.41 -8.67 10.24
N MET A 269 6.35 -9.99 10.32
CA MET A 269 5.85 -10.67 11.49
C MET A 269 7.02 -10.80 12.46
N VAL A 270 6.88 -10.28 13.66
CA VAL A 270 7.86 -10.50 14.73
C VAL A 270 7.80 -11.99 15.10
N CYS A 271 8.51 -12.81 14.34
CA CYS A 271 8.82 -14.18 14.72
C CYS A 271 10.12 -14.13 15.53
N ASP A 272 10.02 -13.88 16.82
CA ASP A 272 11.11 -14.19 17.72
C ASP A 272 11.21 -15.71 17.81
N GLU A 273 12.24 -16.28 17.18
CA GLU A 273 12.51 -17.73 17.20
C GLU A 273 12.74 -18.27 18.63
N ASN A 274 12.90 -17.38 19.62
CA ASN A 274 13.26 -17.73 21.00
C ASN A 274 12.13 -17.55 22.03
N THR A 275 10.95 -17.06 21.66
CA THR A 275 9.82 -16.97 22.59
C THR A 275 8.66 -17.80 22.07
N SER A 276 8.14 -18.71 22.91
CA SER A 276 6.96 -19.54 22.67
C SER A 276 5.65 -18.72 22.49
N GLU A 277 5.72 -17.41 22.52
CA GLU A 277 4.64 -16.47 22.23
C GLU A 277 4.88 -15.80 20.86
N GLN A 278 4.38 -16.43 19.80
CA GLN A 278 4.22 -15.80 18.49
C GLN A 278 3.27 -14.60 18.62
N ARG A 279 3.83 -13.41 18.83
CA ARG A 279 3.07 -12.16 18.83
C ARG A 279 2.77 -11.81 17.37
N HIS A 280 1.53 -12.01 16.97
CA HIS A 280 1.09 -11.89 15.59
C HIS A 280 1.06 -10.43 15.16
N GLY A 281 2.01 -9.98 14.32
CA GLY A 281 2.05 -8.64 13.71
C GLY A 281 0.94 -8.35 12.68
N LEU A 282 -0.11 -9.19 12.61
CA LEU A 282 -1.21 -9.05 11.66
C LEU A 282 -2.02 -7.76 11.87
N GLY A 283 -2.21 -7.32 13.11
CA GLY A 283 -2.98 -6.10 13.39
C GLY A 283 -2.35 -4.87 12.75
N LEU A 284 -1.03 -4.70 12.89
CA LEU A 284 -0.32 -3.58 12.33
C LEU A 284 -0.19 -3.67 10.79
N LEU A 285 -0.03 -4.89 10.24
CA LEU A 285 -0.09 -5.12 8.80
C LEU A 285 -1.44 -4.66 8.25
N LEU A 286 -2.55 -5.03 8.91
CA LEU A 286 -3.88 -4.60 8.49
C LEU A 286 -4.04 -3.08 8.56
N VAL A 287 -3.52 -2.42 9.60
CA VAL A 287 -3.53 -0.95 9.72
C VAL A 287 -2.80 -0.31 8.53
N LYS A 288 -1.62 -0.82 8.16
CA LYS A 288 -0.86 -0.34 6.99
C LYS A 288 -1.63 -0.54 5.67
N GLN A 289 -2.29 -1.68 5.49
CA GLN A 289 -3.09 -1.95 4.29
C GLN A 289 -4.34 -1.06 4.22
N ILE A 290 -4.97 -0.79 5.37
CA ILE A 290 -6.10 0.16 5.43
C ILE A 290 -5.64 1.58 5.08
N ALA A 291 -4.54 2.06 5.65
CA ALA A 291 -3.99 3.37 5.32
C ALA A 291 -3.64 3.48 3.83
N ALA A 292 -2.95 2.48 3.27
CA ALA A 292 -2.61 2.43 1.85
C ALA A 292 -3.85 2.43 0.94
N ALA A 293 -4.93 1.72 1.30
CA ALA A 293 -6.19 1.72 0.56
C ALA A 293 -6.84 3.13 0.52
N HIS A 294 -6.55 3.97 1.52
CA HIS A 294 -6.97 5.38 1.59
C HIS A 294 -5.90 6.37 1.09
N LYS A 295 -4.83 5.88 0.42
CA LYS A 295 -3.68 6.69 -0.06
C LYS A 295 -2.93 7.39 1.07
N GLY A 296 -3.04 6.89 2.28
CA GLY A 296 -2.37 7.33 3.48
C GLY A 296 -1.11 6.54 3.79
N THR A 297 -0.47 6.88 4.89
CA THR A 297 0.73 6.23 5.41
C THR A 297 0.60 5.92 6.89
N VAL A 298 1.46 5.03 7.38
CA VAL A 298 1.56 4.69 8.81
C VAL A 298 2.99 4.86 9.24
N GLU A 299 3.20 5.59 10.33
CA GLU A 299 4.49 5.76 10.98
C GLU A 299 4.43 5.23 12.41
N ILE A 300 5.50 4.54 12.81
CA ILE A 300 5.64 3.94 14.14
C ILE A 300 6.86 4.54 14.79
N ARG A 301 6.71 4.99 16.05
CA ARG A 301 7.79 5.61 16.81
C ARG A 301 7.63 5.35 18.31
N HIS A 302 8.62 5.75 19.08
CA HIS A 302 8.50 5.74 20.53
C HIS A 302 7.43 6.75 20.98
N SER A 303 6.60 6.33 21.92
CA SER A 303 5.63 7.22 22.56
C SER A 303 6.36 8.18 23.53
N GLU A 304 5.92 9.43 23.56
CA GLU A 304 6.37 10.40 24.58
C GLU A 304 5.99 9.95 26.02
N TYR A 305 5.04 9.03 26.14
CA TYR A 305 4.60 8.45 27.41
C TYR A 305 5.40 7.19 27.81
N GLY A 306 6.38 6.75 26.99
CA GLY A 306 7.29 5.66 27.29
C GLY A 306 7.03 4.34 26.56
N GLY A 307 5.87 4.18 25.92
CA GLY A 307 5.49 2.97 25.15
C GLY A 307 5.69 3.12 23.64
N LEU A 308 4.74 2.62 22.86
CA LEU A 308 4.72 2.69 21.40
C LEU A 308 3.70 3.73 20.91
N GLU A 309 4.04 4.45 19.87
CA GLU A 309 3.14 5.36 19.15
C GLU A 309 2.99 4.92 17.70
N VAL A 310 1.77 4.88 17.22
CA VAL A 310 1.43 4.62 15.82
C VAL A 310 0.57 5.75 15.30
N GLU A 311 1.03 6.40 14.26
CA GLU A 311 0.35 7.49 13.56
C GLU A 311 -0.12 7.01 12.19
N ILE A 312 -1.41 7.23 11.89
CA ILE A 312 -2.02 7.00 10.57
C ILE A 312 -2.25 8.39 9.96
N ASP A 313 -1.60 8.67 8.86
CA ASP A 313 -1.80 9.88 8.05
C ASP A 313 -2.75 9.56 6.89
N LEU A 314 -3.84 10.32 6.77
CA LEU A 314 -4.87 10.14 5.73
C LEU A 314 -5.10 11.48 5.01
N PRO A 315 -5.11 11.52 3.66
CA PRO A 315 -5.37 12.75 2.92
C PRO A 315 -6.82 13.23 3.12
N LEU A 316 -6.98 14.58 3.16
CA LEU A 316 -8.30 15.25 3.24
C LEU A 316 -9.07 15.17 1.91
#